data_a5bc6986ccfb2699c3f1e48acfa1800a
#
_entry.id   a5bc6986ccfb2699c3f1e48acfa1800a
#
_cell.length_a   1.000
_cell.length_b   1.000
_cell.length_c   1.000
_cell.angle_alpha   90.00
_cell.angle_beta   90.00
_cell.angle_gamma   90.00
#
_symmetry.space_group_name_H-M   'P 1'
#
loop_
_entity.id
_entity.type
_entity.pdbx_description
1 polymer ?
#
loop_
_entity_poly.entity_id
_entity_poly.type
_entity_poly.pdbx_seq_one_letter_code
_entity_poly.pdbx_strand_id
1 'polypeptide(L)'
;SRPAGTVEWSARIAYTDGEIFNPATGEMDKVRLRSYQGVGTDPDVPFVPPAIYLRPGDTFLFNLQNALPADDPSCVEHSDINIPHCFNTTNMHVHGFWVSPAGNSDNVLLSLRPGATFTHEYNIPADHPAGTFWYHPHTHGSTALQVSSGMGGPLIIRGERLPDRNRRGDIDTLLRSTDGAPIGERI
;
A
#
# COMPACT_ATOMS: atom_id res chain seq x y z
N SER A 1 -21.07 13.53 7.08
CA SER A 1 -20.01 13.08 6.13
C SER A 1 -19.03 14.20 5.86
N ARG A 2 -17.74 13.87 5.86
CA ARG A 2 -16.70 14.76 5.34
C ARG A 2 -16.87 14.80 3.79
N PRO A 3 -16.84 15.97 3.15
CA PRO A 3 -16.80 16.01 1.69
C PRO A 3 -15.54 15.27 1.16
N ALA A 4 -15.61 14.79 -0.08
CA ALA A 4 -14.45 14.24 -0.78
C ALA A 4 -13.29 15.25 -0.76
N GLY A 5 -12.08 14.76 -0.64
CA GLY A 5 -10.91 15.61 -0.50
C GLY A 5 -9.63 14.92 -0.94
N THR A 6 -8.51 15.58 -0.73
CA THR A 6 -7.19 15.01 -0.99
C THR A 6 -6.64 14.40 0.29
N VAL A 7 -6.20 13.15 0.19
CA VAL A 7 -5.43 12.45 1.22
C VAL A 7 -4.01 12.27 0.67
N GLU A 8 -3.03 12.67 1.45
CA GLU A 8 -1.63 12.61 1.04
C GLU A 8 -0.84 11.73 2.02
N TRP A 9 -0.03 10.85 1.47
CA TRP A 9 0.94 10.08 2.23
C TRP A 9 2.30 10.11 1.54
N SER A 10 3.35 10.27 2.33
CA SER A 10 4.73 10.26 1.84
C SER A 10 5.50 9.15 2.52
N ALA A 11 6.15 8.32 1.72
CA ALA A 11 6.98 7.24 2.19
C ALA A 11 8.34 7.22 1.47
N ARG A 12 9.37 6.86 2.22
CA ARG A 12 10.70 6.56 1.75
C ARG A 12 10.90 5.05 1.82
N ILE A 13 11.33 4.41 0.74
CA ILE A 13 11.74 3.01 0.77
C ILE A 13 13.23 2.93 1.03
N ALA A 14 13.62 2.21 2.08
CA ALA A 14 15.01 1.97 2.43
C ALA A 14 15.16 0.60 3.13
N TYR A 15 16.41 0.17 3.30
CA TYR A 15 16.68 -0.95 4.21
C TYR A 15 16.47 -0.51 5.65
N THR A 16 15.81 -1.38 6.41
CA THR A 16 15.58 -1.21 7.84
C THR A 16 16.06 -2.45 8.58
N ASP A 17 16.81 -2.25 9.63
CA ASP A 17 17.21 -3.30 10.56
C ASP A 17 16.09 -3.50 11.57
N GLY A 18 15.82 -4.76 11.94
CA GLY A 18 14.80 -5.11 12.90
C GLY A 18 14.91 -6.56 13.32
N GLU A 19 13.93 -7.02 14.10
CA GLU A 19 13.87 -8.40 14.58
C GLU A 19 12.52 -9.02 14.25
N ILE A 20 12.52 -10.29 13.87
CA ILE A 20 11.31 -11.06 13.56
C ILE A 20 11.32 -12.33 14.41
N PHE A 21 10.20 -12.63 15.07
CA PHE A 21 10.06 -13.86 15.83
C PHE A 21 10.08 -15.08 14.91
N ASN A 22 10.98 -16.00 15.21
CA ASN A 22 11.10 -17.28 14.51
C ASN A 22 10.41 -18.38 15.31
N PRO A 23 9.23 -18.84 14.88
CA PRO A 23 8.49 -19.86 15.62
C PRO A 23 9.17 -21.24 15.61
N ALA A 24 10.11 -21.51 14.70
CA ALA A 24 10.83 -22.76 14.63
C ALA A 24 11.92 -22.90 15.72
N THR A 25 12.51 -21.77 16.12
CA THR A 25 13.56 -21.73 17.15
C THR A 25 13.05 -21.16 18.47
N GLY A 26 11.95 -20.40 18.46
CA GLY A 26 11.45 -19.64 19.61
C GLY A 26 12.26 -18.38 19.92
N GLU A 27 13.10 -17.93 19.01
CA GLU A 27 14.00 -16.81 19.17
C GLU A 27 13.64 -15.65 18.22
N MET A 28 14.25 -14.48 18.45
CA MET A 28 14.15 -13.33 17.55
C MET A 28 15.32 -13.36 16.56
N ASP A 29 15.02 -13.46 15.28
CA ASP A 29 16.02 -13.36 14.21
C ASP A 29 16.25 -11.88 13.84
N LYS A 30 17.51 -11.47 13.82
CA LYS A 30 17.90 -10.15 13.29
C LYS A 30 17.81 -10.17 11.78
N VAL A 31 17.09 -9.18 11.25
CA VAL A 31 16.85 -9.07 9.80
C VAL A 31 17.13 -7.66 9.31
N ARG A 32 17.47 -7.55 8.03
CA ARG A 32 17.57 -6.28 7.32
C ARG A 32 16.75 -6.37 6.06
N LEU A 33 15.60 -5.72 6.07
CA LEU A 33 14.60 -5.82 5.02
C LEU A 33 14.31 -4.45 4.40
N ARG A 34 13.72 -4.46 3.21
CA ARG A 34 13.17 -3.27 2.59
C ARG A 34 11.86 -2.92 3.28
N SER A 35 11.68 -1.65 3.63
CA SER A 35 10.45 -1.19 4.28
C SER A 35 10.04 0.21 3.84
N TYR A 36 8.78 0.54 4.05
CA TYR A 36 8.29 1.91 3.97
C TYR A 36 8.64 2.64 5.27
N GLN A 37 9.36 3.75 5.14
CA GLN A 37 9.64 4.69 6.22
C GLN A 37 8.87 5.99 5.96
N GLY A 38 8.18 6.52 6.95
CA GLY A 38 7.41 7.76 6.77
C GLY A 38 6.38 7.98 7.86
N VAL A 39 5.49 8.92 7.61
CA VAL A 39 4.42 9.28 8.55
C VAL A 39 3.52 8.07 8.80
N GLY A 40 3.31 7.74 10.07
CA GLY A 40 2.46 6.63 10.49
C GLY A 40 3.15 5.26 10.53
N THR A 41 4.43 5.16 10.15
CA THR A 41 5.21 3.94 10.39
C THR A 41 5.67 3.91 11.84
N ASP A 42 5.36 2.82 12.52
CA ASP A 42 5.82 2.59 13.90
C ASP A 42 7.26 2.06 13.89
N PRO A 43 8.22 2.73 14.55
CA PRO A 43 9.60 2.28 14.58
C PRO A 43 9.79 0.95 15.33
N ASP A 44 8.88 0.57 16.21
CA ASP A 44 8.95 -0.69 16.96
C ASP A 44 8.47 -1.89 16.12
N VAL A 45 7.72 -1.61 15.04
CA VAL A 45 7.25 -2.62 14.09
C VAL A 45 7.50 -2.15 12.64
N PRO A 46 8.77 -1.93 12.26
CA PRO A 46 9.14 -1.18 11.05
C PRO A 46 8.76 -1.87 9.74
N PHE A 47 8.34 -3.12 9.81
CA PHE A 47 7.92 -3.92 8.65
C PHE A 47 6.40 -4.00 8.49
N VAL A 48 5.65 -3.23 9.31
CA VAL A 48 4.19 -3.12 9.24
C VAL A 48 3.83 -1.72 8.77
N PRO A 49 3.52 -1.53 7.48
CA PRO A 49 3.11 -0.23 6.98
C PRO A 49 1.75 0.21 7.52
N PRO A 50 1.50 1.53 7.60
CA PRO A 50 0.27 2.05 8.19
C PRO A 50 -0.97 1.69 7.36
N ALA A 51 -2.11 1.55 8.03
CA ALA A 51 -3.41 1.54 7.38
C ALA A 51 -3.75 2.95 6.87
N ILE A 52 -4.14 3.06 5.59
CA ILE A 52 -4.54 4.32 4.97
C ILE A 52 -6.05 4.33 4.80
N TYR A 53 -6.71 5.38 5.28
CA TYR A 53 -8.15 5.52 5.27
C TYR A 53 -8.60 6.54 4.23
N LEU A 54 -9.41 6.11 3.30
CA LEU A 54 -9.93 6.87 2.17
C LEU A 54 -11.45 6.77 2.10
N ARG A 55 -12.06 7.56 1.21
CA ARG A 55 -13.51 7.55 0.93
C ARG A 55 -13.75 7.57 -0.58
N PRO A 56 -14.92 7.09 -1.04
CA PRO A 56 -15.33 7.31 -2.41
C PRO A 56 -15.30 8.80 -2.77
N GLY A 57 -14.71 9.13 -3.91
CA GLY A 57 -14.52 10.51 -4.38
C GLY A 57 -13.23 11.19 -3.89
N ASP A 58 -12.46 10.61 -2.97
CA ASP A 58 -11.16 11.16 -2.57
C ASP A 58 -10.14 11.04 -3.70
N THR A 59 -9.19 11.98 -3.73
CA THR A 59 -7.92 11.84 -4.45
C THR A 59 -6.85 11.43 -3.45
N PHE A 60 -6.17 10.32 -3.71
CA PHE A 60 -5.06 9.87 -2.90
C PHE A 60 -3.74 10.19 -3.61
N LEU A 61 -2.91 11.01 -2.98
CA LEU A 61 -1.55 11.31 -3.44
C LEU A 61 -0.56 10.50 -2.62
N PHE A 62 0.21 9.67 -3.30
CA PHE A 62 1.27 8.89 -2.68
C PHE A 62 2.64 9.35 -3.20
N ASN A 63 3.37 10.06 -2.34
CA ASN A 63 4.72 10.53 -2.62
C ASN A 63 5.74 9.47 -2.23
N LEU A 64 6.35 8.83 -3.21
CA LEU A 64 7.29 7.74 -3.03
C LEU A 64 8.71 8.18 -3.34
N GLN A 65 9.62 8.00 -2.38
CA GLN A 65 11.06 8.13 -2.59
C GLN A 65 11.72 6.75 -2.51
N ASN A 66 12.34 6.31 -3.59
CA ASN A 66 13.18 5.11 -3.56
C ASN A 66 14.60 5.46 -3.13
N ALA A 67 14.91 5.23 -1.86
CA ALA A 67 16.23 5.46 -1.26
C ALA A 67 17.01 4.16 -1.03
N LEU A 68 16.66 3.09 -1.73
CA LEU A 68 17.47 1.88 -1.75
C LEU A 68 18.80 2.13 -2.49
N PRO A 69 19.87 1.37 -2.18
CA PRO A 69 21.15 1.50 -2.87
C PRO A 69 21.06 1.25 -4.37
N ALA A 70 21.83 2.01 -5.15
CA ALA A 70 21.86 1.88 -6.61
C ALA A 70 22.75 0.72 -7.10
N ASP A 71 23.64 0.24 -6.26
CA ASP A 71 24.57 -0.86 -6.53
C ASP A 71 23.94 -2.24 -6.29
N ASP A 72 22.74 -2.43 -6.80
CA ASP A 72 22.00 -3.68 -6.68
C ASP A 72 22.57 -4.75 -7.64
N PRO A 73 23.23 -5.79 -7.11
CA PRO A 73 23.85 -6.83 -7.94
C PRO A 73 22.84 -7.69 -8.69
N SER A 74 21.54 -7.65 -8.31
CA SER A 74 20.47 -8.35 -9.01
C SER A 74 20.05 -7.65 -10.29
N CYS A 75 20.48 -6.39 -10.50
CA CYS A 75 20.05 -5.58 -11.64
C CYS A 75 21.00 -5.82 -12.84
N VAL A 76 20.92 -7.02 -13.39
CA VAL A 76 21.65 -7.44 -14.59
C VAL A 76 20.71 -7.48 -15.79
N GLU A 77 21.25 -7.21 -16.98
CA GLU A 77 20.48 -7.32 -18.21
C GLU A 77 20.14 -8.79 -18.51
N HIS A 78 18.87 -9.06 -18.76
CA HIS A 78 18.38 -10.34 -19.27
C HIS A 78 17.13 -10.13 -20.10
N SER A 79 16.83 -11.11 -20.97
CA SER A 79 15.73 -11.04 -21.92
C SER A 79 14.37 -11.39 -21.33
N ASP A 80 14.33 -12.07 -20.19
CA ASP A 80 13.07 -12.49 -19.53
C ASP A 80 12.76 -11.60 -18.33
N ILE A 81 11.74 -10.78 -18.48
CA ILE A 81 11.27 -9.85 -17.45
C ILE A 81 10.64 -10.57 -16.23
N ASN A 82 10.29 -11.84 -16.35
CA ASN A 82 9.70 -12.61 -15.25
C ASN A 82 10.74 -13.27 -14.34
N ILE A 83 12.00 -13.25 -14.73
CA ILE A 83 13.09 -13.69 -13.85
C ILE A 83 13.28 -12.66 -12.72
N PRO A 84 13.42 -13.07 -11.45
CA PRO A 84 13.72 -12.15 -10.35
C PRO A 84 14.96 -11.31 -10.64
N HIS A 85 14.82 -9.99 -10.63
CA HIS A 85 15.88 -9.05 -10.95
C HIS A 85 15.62 -7.65 -10.39
N CYS A 86 16.63 -6.78 -10.37
CA CYS A 86 16.56 -5.38 -9.96
C CYS A 86 15.74 -5.21 -8.66
N PHE A 87 16.12 -5.93 -7.60
CA PHE A 87 15.36 -6.02 -6.35
C PHE A 87 15.18 -4.68 -5.64
N ASN A 88 15.97 -3.66 -6.00
CA ASN A 88 15.86 -2.31 -5.47
C ASN A 88 15.03 -1.37 -6.37
N THR A 89 14.49 -1.86 -7.48
CA THR A 89 13.53 -1.10 -8.29
C THR A 89 12.11 -1.37 -7.80
N THR A 90 11.26 -0.34 -7.75
CA THR A 90 9.95 -0.40 -7.11
C THR A 90 8.90 0.40 -7.86
N ASN A 91 7.65 0.31 -7.41
CA ASN A 91 6.53 1.17 -7.74
C ASN A 91 5.46 1.04 -6.65
N MET A 92 4.24 1.54 -6.91
CA MET A 92 3.09 1.35 -6.03
C MET A 92 1.90 0.88 -6.86
N HIS A 93 1.24 -0.15 -6.36
CA HIS A 93 -0.03 -0.68 -6.84
C HIS A 93 -1.08 -0.62 -5.72
N VAL A 94 -2.30 -0.23 -6.09
CA VAL A 94 -3.46 -0.21 -5.19
C VAL A 94 -4.42 -1.33 -5.56
N HIS A 95 -4.25 -2.46 -4.91
CA HIS A 95 -4.92 -3.70 -5.28
C HIS A 95 -6.43 -3.66 -5.04
N GLY A 96 -7.20 -3.86 -6.12
CA GLY A 96 -8.65 -3.90 -6.10
C GLY A 96 -9.34 -2.55 -6.27
N PHE A 97 -8.61 -1.45 -6.43
CA PHE A 97 -9.18 -0.12 -6.66
C PHE A 97 -9.71 0.04 -8.09
N TRP A 98 -10.79 0.83 -8.23
CA TRP A 98 -11.36 1.22 -9.52
C TRP A 98 -10.74 2.53 -10.00
N VAL A 99 -9.45 2.51 -10.25
CA VAL A 99 -8.67 3.69 -10.66
C VAL A 99 -8.03 3.47 -12.03
N SER A 100 -7.52 4.54 -12.63
CA SER A 100 -6.84 4.45 -13.93
C SER A 100 -5.59 3.58 -13.84
N PRO A 101 -5.36 2.64 -14.78
CA PRO A 101 -4.11 1.86 -14.85
C PRO A 101 -3.00 2.59 -15.63
N ALA A 102 -3.11 3.89 -15.87
CA ALA A 102 -2.22 4.63 -16.75
C ALA A 102 -1.65 5.89 -16.11
N GLY A 103 -0.62 6.45 -16.73
CA GLY A 103 0.02 7.70 -16.30
C GLY A 103 0.69 7.56 -14.93
N ASN A 104 0.40 8.51 -14.06
CA ASN A 104 0.88 8.53 -12.68
C ASN A 104 -0.11 7.90 -11.67
N SER A 105 -1.14 7.22 -12.15
CA SER A 105 -2.09 6.48 -11.32
C SER A 105 -1.62 5.03 -11.09
N ASP A 106 -2.49 4.02 -11.17
CA ASP A 106 -2.16 2.62 -10.87
C ASP A 106 -1.41 1.92 -12.02
N ASN A 107 -0.38 2.55 -12.52
CA ASN A 107 0.43 2.06 -13.62
C ASN A 107 1.52 1.11 -13.12
N VAL A 108 1.24 -0.18 -13.13
CA VAL A 108 2.17 -1.24 -12.68
C VAL A 108 3.42 -1.39 -13.55
N LEU A 109 3.46 -0.74 -14.73
CA LEU A 109 4.63 -0.73 -15.60
C LEU A 109 5.65 0.36 -15.24
N LEU A 110 5.33 1.23 -14.28
CA LEU A 110 6.29 2.19 -13.76
C LEU A 110 7.45 1.46 -13.07
N SER A 111 8.65 1.96 -13.30
CA SER A 111 9.89 1.38 -12.81
C SER A 111 10.71 2.48 -12.12
N LEU A 112 10.52 2.63 -10.82
CA LEU A 112 11.20 3.63 -10.02
C LEU A 112 12.53 3.08 -9.50
N ARG A 113 13.62 3.43 -10.20
CA ARG A 113 14.98 3.01 -9.83
C ARG A 113 15.42 3.69 -8.53
N PRO A 114 16.45 3.16 -7.86
CA PRO A 114 17.09 3.82 -6.73
C PRO A 114 17.40 5.30 -7.02
N GLY A 115 17.10 6.18 -6.07
CA GLY A 115 17.23 7.62 -6.19
C GLY A 115 16.02 8.35 -6.80
N ALA A 116 15.06 7.64 -7.39
CA ALA A 116 13.88 8.25 -7.96
C ALA A 116 12.88 8.70 -6.86
N THR A 117 12.22 9.82 -7.14
CA THR A 117 11.03 10.27 -6.40
C THR A 117 9.88 10.40 -7.38
N PHE A 118 8.70 9.95 -6.97
CA PHE A 118 7.52 9.94 -7.83
C PHE A 118 6.25 10.15 -7.00
N THR A 119 5.30 10.91 -7.54
CA THR A 119 3.97 11.08 -6.94
C THR A 119 2.95 10.28 -7.75
N HIS A 120 2.41 9.25 -7.14
CA HIS A 120 1.23 8.58 -7.65
C HIS A 120 -0.02 9.37 -7.29
N GLU A 121 -0.99 9.41 -8.20
CA GLU A 121 -2.28 10.08 -8.01
C GLU A 121 -3.42 9.10 -8.34
N TYR A 122 -4.18 8.74 -7.32
CA TYR A 122 -5.31 7.83 -7.45
C TYR A 122 -6.61 8.60 -7.24
N ASN A 123 -7.35 8.81 -8.31
CA ASN A 123 -8.66 9.47 -8.26
C ASN A 123 -9.75 8.41 -8.04
N ILE A 124 -10.24 8.31 -6.82
CA ILE A 124 -11.20 7.28 -6.40
C ILE A 124 -12.60 7.68 -6.87
N PRO A 125 -13.28 6.86 -7.69
CA PRO A 125 -14.64 7.16 -8.12
C PRO A 125 -15.60 7.35 -6.94
N ALA A 126 -16.59 8.22 -7.12
CA ALA A 126 -17.60 8.48 -6.09
C ALA A 126 -18.51 7.27 -5.81
N ASP A 127 -18.57 6.32 -6.73
CA ASP A 127 -19.32 5.06 -6.61
C ASP A 127 -18.44 3.86 -6.23
N HIS A 128 -17.16 4.09 -5.94
CA HIS A 128 -16.25 3.03 -5.47
C HIS A 128 -16.84 2.31 -4.25
N PRO A 129 -16.82 0.97 -4.19
CA PRO A 129 -17.30 0.23 -3.04
C PRO A 129 -16.46 0.50 -1.78
N ALA A 130 -17.14 0.53 -0.63
CA ALA A 130 -16.46 0.48 0.65
C ALA A 130 -15.90 -0.92 0.91
N GLY A 131 -14.79 -0.99 1.64
CA GLY A 131 -14.17 -2.28 1.98
C GLY A 131 -12.69 -2.15 2.30
N THR A 132 -12.08 -3.32 2.51
CA THR A 132 -10.66 -3.44 2.76
C THR A 132 -9.95 -3.85 1.49
N PHE A 133 -8.99 -3.05 1.11
CA PHE A 133 -8.08 -3.21 -0.01
C PHE A 133 -6.65 -3.18 0.52
N TRP A 134 -5.64 -3.20 -0.34
CA TRP A 134 -4.26 -3.08 0.10
C TRP A 134 -3.37 -2.44 -0.96
N TYR A 135 -2.24 -1.91 -0.53
CA TYR A 135 -1.22 -1.34 -1.41
C TYR A 135 0.08 -2.12 -1.28
N HIS A 136 0.79 -2.26 -2.38
CA HIS A 136 2.07 -2.98 -2.42
C HIS A 136 2.87 -2.65 -3.69
N PRO A 137 4.18 -2.96 -3.74
CA PRO A 137 4.95 -2.88 -4.98
C PRO A 137 4.48 -3.90 -6.00
N HIS A 138 4.61 -3.57 -7.29
CA HIS A 138 4.24 -4.46 -8.39
C HIS A 138 5.27 -4.45 -9.54
N THR A 139 6.49 -4.05 -9.28
CA THR A 139 7.55 -4.03 -10.31
C THR A 139 7.94 -5.45 -10.68
N HIS A 140 7.93 -5.77 -11.98
CA HIS A 140 8.38 -7.05 -12.48
C HIS A 140 9.82 -7.33 -12.02
N GLY A 141 10.05 -8.55 -11.52
CA GLY A 141 11.34 -9.01 -11.00
C GLY A 141 11.59 -8.76 -9.51
N SER A 142 10.95 -7.76 -8.88
CA SER A 142 11.22 -7.38 -7.48
C SER A 142 10.02 -7.54 -6.54
N THR A 143 8.79 -7.65 -7.06
CA THR A 143 7.56 -7.66 -6.27
C THR A 143 7.55 -8.70 -5.15
N ALA A 144 7.84 -9.96 -5.47
CA ALA A 144 7.78 -11.04 -4.48
C ALA A 144 8.71 -10.79 -3.30
N LEU A 145 9.93 -10.33 -3.57
CA LEU A 145 10.91 -10.04 -2.53
C LEU A 145 10.51 -8.84 -1.66
N GLN A 146 9.99 -7.78 -2.29
CA GLN A 146 9.58 -6.58 -1.57
C GLN A 146 8.33 -6.83 -0.72
N VAL A 147 7.34 -7.53 -1.23
CA VAL A 147 6.14 -7.92 -0.46
C VAL A 147 6.52 -8.86 0.68
N SER A 148 7.41 -9.83 0.46
CA SER A 148 7.92 -10.71 1.52
C SER A 148 8.73 -9.97 2.59
N SER A 149 9.24 -8.77 2.29
CA SER A 149 9.88 -7.88 3.26
C SER A 149 8.88 -7.11 4.14
N GLY A 150 7.56 -7.28 3.92
CA GLY A 150 6.52 -6.55 4.63
C GLY A 150 6.02 -5.29 3.91
N MET A 151 6.44 -5.05 2.65
CA MET A 151 6.01 -3.88 1.89
C MET A 151 4.58 -4.06 1.33
N GLY A 152 3.61 -4.13 2.23
CA GLY A 152 2.20 -4.22 1.89
C GLY A 152 1.34 -3.75 3.07
N GLY A 153 0.46 -2.79 2.85
CA GLY A 153 -0.36 -2.20 3.89
C GLY A 153 -1.84 -2.10 3.50
N PRO A 154 -2.75 -2.05 4.47
CA PRO A 154 -4.17 -1.98 4.20
C PRO A 154 -4.59 -0.60 3.70
N LEU A 155 -5.50 -0.59 2.71
CA LEU A 155 -6.26 0.56 2.25
C LEU A 155 -7.72 0.36 2.62
N ILE A 156 -8.26 1.24 3.43
CA ILE A 156 -9.62 1.14 3.93
C ILE A 156 -10.49 2.22 3.25
N ILE A 157 -11.40 1.79 2.41
CA ILE A 157 -12.43 2.69 1.85
C ILE A 157 -13.63 2.68 2.78
N ARG A 158 -13.82 3.78 3.50
CA ARG A 158 -14.98 3.99 4.36
C ARG A 158 -16.16 4.53 3.58
N GLY A 159 -17.28 3.85 3.64
CA GLY A 159 -18.51 4.23 2.96
C GLY A 159 -19.60 4.72 3.89
N GLU A 160 -20.45 5.58 3.35
CA GLU A 160 -21.59 6.16 4.09
C GLU A 160 -22.93 5.94 3.37
N ARG A 161 -22.94 5.15 2.29
CA ARG A 161 -24.16 4.90 1.52
C ARG A 161 -25.12 4.03 2.32
N LEU A 162 -26.28 4.56 2.59
CA LEU A 162 -27.37 3.79 3.21
C LEU A 162 -28.00 2.83 2.19
N PRO A 163 -28.48 1.66 2.62
CA PRO A 163 -29.22 0.76 1.73
C PRO A 163 -30.54 1.40 1.31
N ASP A 164 -30.95 1.17 0.07
CA ASP A 164 -32.28 1.51 -0.45
C ASP A 164 -32.84 0.33 -1.26
N ARG A 165 -34.01 0.55 -1.90
CA ARG A 165 -34.73 -0.52 -2.63
C ARG A 165 -33.92 -1.07 -3.82
N ASN A 166 -32.99 -0.30 -4.37
CA ASN A 166 -32.28 -0.60 -5.61
C ASN A 166 -30.80 -0.90 -5.40
N ARG A 167 -30.24 -0.61 -4.21
CA ARG A 167 -28.82 -0.83 -3.93
C ARG A 167 -28.58 -1.22 -2.47
N ARG A 168 -27.54 -2.01 -2.29
CA ARG A 168 -27.01 -2.35 -0.98
C ARG A 168 -26.27 -1.15 -0.39
N GLY A 169 -26.38 -0.96 0.93
CA GLY A 169 -25.58 0.02 1.64
C GLY A 169 -24.13 -0.41 1.77
N ASP A 170 -23.28 0.53 2.16
CA ASP A 170 -21.92 0.23 2.52
C ASP A 170 -21.85 -0.54 3.84
N ILE A 171 -20.86 -1.41 3.99
CA ILE A 171 -20.70 -2.27 5.17
C ILE A 171 -20.62 -1.44 6.46
N ASP A 172 -19.98 -0.28 6.42
CA ASP A 172 -19.88 0.66 7.54
C ASP A 172 -21.24 1.18 8.02
N THR A 173 -22.25 1.18 7.15
CA THR A 173 -23.63 1.61 7.50
C THR A 173 -24.50 0.46 8.00
N LEU A 174 -24.11 -0.78 7.71
CA LEU A 174 -24.83 -1.98 8.10
C LEU A 174 -24.34 -2.53 9.44
N LEU A 175 -23.05 -2.41 9.73
CA LEU A 175 -22.42 -2.86 10.97
C LEU A 175 -22.37 -1.73 11.99
N ARG A 176 -23.56 -1.37 12.52
CA ARG A 176 -23.69 -0.40 13.61
C ARG A 176 -24.25 -1.06 14.85
N SER A 177 -23.78 -0.64 16.01
CA SER A 177 -24.37 -1.01 17.29
C SER A 177 -25.79 -0.42 17.43
N THR A 178 -26.55 -0.89 18.38
CA THR A 178 -27.94 -0.45 18.63
C THR A 178 -28.05 1.02 18.99
N ASP A 179 -26.98 1.65 19.45
CA ASP A 179 -26.87 3.10 19.71
C ASP A 179 -26.42 3.91 18.47
N GLY A 180 -26.25 3.24 17.31
CA GLY A 180 -25.84 3.87 16.08
C GLY A 180 -24.34 4.13 15.94
N ALA A 181 -23.54 3.77 16.95
CA ALA A 181 -22.09 3.85 16.86
C ALA A 181 -21.55 2.79 15.87
N PRO A 182 -20.45 3.07 15.14
CA PRO A 182 -19.79 2.05 14.34
C PRO A 182 -19.36 0.89 15.23
N ILE A 183 -19.67 -0.34 14.83
CA ILE A 183 -19.03 -1.52 15.45
C ILE A 183 -17.57 -1.41 15.05
N GLY A 184 -16.71 -1.13 16.03
CA GLY A 184 -15.30 -0.78 15.81
C GLY A 184 -14.61 -1.74 14.85
N GLU A 185 -13.78 -1.17 13.99
CA GLU A 185 -12.90 -1.94 13.13
C GLU A 185 -11.99 -2.78 14.02
N ARG A 186 -12.13 -4.07 13.92
CA ARG A 186 -11.14 -5.01 14.45
C ARG A 186 -10.27 -5.42 13.26
N ILE A 187 -9.18 -4.71 13.11
CA ILE A 187 -8.08 -5.10 12.22
C ILE A 187 -7.19 -6.05 13.00
#